data_6986bb5cc5b0b0b3573730f6962139e6
#
_entry.id   6986bb5cc5b0b0b3573730f6962139e6
#
_cell.length_a   1.000
_cell.length_b   1.000
_cell.length_c   1.000
_cell.angle_alpha   90.00
_cell.angle_beta   90.00
_cell.angle_gamma   90.00
#
_symmetry.space_group_name_H-M   'P 1'
#
loop_
_entity.id
_entity.type
_entity.pdbx_description
1 polymer ?
#
loop_
_entity_poly.entity_id
_entity_poly.type
_entity_poly.pdbx_seq_one_letter_code
_entity_poly.pdbx_strand_id
1 'polypeptide(L)'
;KRIYRKAKPTDIEKYEEAKAKEHDTMIRSRQIALNLQLNMKIGDVEYQGDGNKAIFYYIADERVDFRQLIKVLAETFRVRIEMKQIGARQEAGRIGGIGPCGRELCCATWMTNFVSVSTSAARYQDISLNPQKLAGQCAKLKCCLNYEVDVYVESQKRLPSKEITLETTEGTFYFFKADILKGMITY
;
A
#
# COMPACT_ATOMS: atom_id res chain seq x y z
N LYS A 1 15.69 13.74 10.50
CA LYS A 1 17.08 13.23 10.41
C LYS A 1 18.00 14.37 9.96
N ARG A 2 19.24 14.42 10.47
CA ARG A 2 20.21 15.46 10.12
C ARG A 2 21.06 14.99 8.94
N ILE A 3 21.23 15.84 7.92
CA ILE A 3 22.13 15.60 6.79
C ILE A 3 23.49 16.18 7.16
N TYR A 4 24.53 15.37 7.08
CA TYR A 4 25.89 15.78 7.45
C TYR A 4 26.71 16.25 6.25
N ARG A 5 26.60 15.56 5.10
CA ARG A 5 27.33 15.86 3.86
C ARG A 5 26.69 15.17 2.66
N LYS A 6 27.12 15.53 1.47
CA LYS A 6 26.83 14.77 0.24
C LYS A 6 27.58 13.44 0.25
N ALA A 7 27.01 12.40 -0.37
CA ALA A 7 27.65 11.10 -0.56
C ALA A 7 28.88 11.24 -1.47
N LYS A 8 29.95 10.52 -1.13
CA LYS A 8 31.15 10.37 -1.97
C LYS A 8 30.94 9.14 -2.90
N PRO A 9 31.70 9.01 -4.01
CA PRO A 9 31.61 7.81 -4.87
C PRO A 9 31.75 6.50 -4.10
N THR A 10 32.66 6.41 -3.17
CA THR A 10 32.86 5.24 -2.30
C THR A 10 31.67 4.91 -1.39
N ASP A 11 30.88 5.91 -1.01
CA ASP A 11 29.64 5.67 -0.24
C ASP A 11 28.56 5.09 -1.14
N ILE A 12 28.51 5.54 -2.41
CA ILE A 12 27.56 5.06 -3.42
C ILE A 12 27.87 3.61 -3.79
N GLU A 13 29.15 3.28 -4.04
CA GLU A 13 29.61 1.91 -4.32
C GLU A 13 29.20 0.94 -3.19
N LYS A 14 29.48 1.31 -1.94
CA LYS A 14 29.07 0.49 -0.77
C LYS A 14 27.56 0.32 -0.67
N TYR A 15 26.81 1.38 -0.96
CA TYR A 15 25.35 1.32 -0.96
C TYR A 15 24.83 0.37 -2.05
N GLU A 16 25.38 0.45 -3.26
CA GLU A 16 24.99 -0.43 -4.38
C GLU A 16 25.32 -1.90 -4.09
N GLU A 17 26.51 -2.18 -3.53
CA GLU A 17 26.89 -3.51 -3.08
C GLU A 17 25.94 -4.05 -1.98
N ALA A 18 25.57 -3.21 -1.01
CA ALA A 18 24.64 -3.57 0.04
C ALA A 18 23.25 -3.87 -0.56
N LYS A 19 22.79 -3.03 -1.47
CA LYS A 19 21.50 -3.18 -2.14
C LYS A 19 21.42 -4.42 -3.02
N ALA A 20 22.48 -4.77 -3.70
CA ALA A 20 22.54 -5.98 -4.52
C ALA A 20 22.34 -7.28 -3.70
N LYS A 21 22.67 -7.26 -2.40
CA LYS A 21 22.52 -8.41 -1.50
C LYS A 21 21.10 -8.57 -0.94
N GLU A 22 20.25 -7.54 -0.99
CA GLU A 22 18.94 -7.50 -0.33
C GLU A 22 18.03 -8.63 -0.80
N HIS A 23 17.92 -8.85 -2.11
CA HIS A 23 17.04 -9.84 -2.68
C HIS A 23 17.42 -11.28 -2.26
N ASP A 24 18.69 -11.67 -2.39
CA ASP A 24 19.17 -12.99 -2.01
C ASP A 24 19.04 -13.23 -0.51
N THR A 25 19.34 -12.20 0.28
CA THR A 25 19.15 -12.23 1.75
C THR A 25 17.70 -12.44 2.10
N MET A 26 16.77 -11.77 1.41
CA MET A 26 15.33 -11.94 1.63
C MET A 26 14.87 -13.37 1.34
N ILE A 27 15.29 -13.95 0.20
CA ILE A 27 14.92 -15.33 -0.16
C ILE A 27 15.45 -16.33 0.86
N ARG A 28 16.72 -16.22 1.21
CA ARG A 28 17.36 -17.11 2.21
C ARG A 28 16.72 -16.98 3.59
N SER A 29 16.40 -15.76 4.01
CA SER A 29 15.76 -15.53 5.30
C SER A 29 14.35 -16.09 5.39
N ARG A 30 13.58 -16.05 4.29
CA ARG A 30 12.28 -16.74 4.18
C ARG A 30 12.41 -18.24 4.38
N GLN A 31 13.41 -18.87 3.75
CA GLN A 31 13.66 -20.30 3.92
C GLN A 31 14.04 -20.64 5.37
N ILE A 32 14.88 -19.82 6.00
CA ILE A 32 15.25 -20.00 7.40
C ILE A 32 14.02 -19.89 8.33
N ALA A 33 13.19 -18.88 8.12
CA ALA A 33 11.96 -18.71 8.91
C ALA A 33 10.99 -19.88 8.74
N LEU A 34 10.88 -20.41 7.51
CA LEU A 34 10.06 -21.59 7.21
C LEU A 34 10.61 -22.85 7.91
N ASN A 35 11.93 -23.07 7.86
CA ASN A 35 12.58 -24.20 8.51
C ASN A 35 12.42 -24.17 10.05
N LEU A 36 12.34 -22.98 10.62
CA LEU A 36 12.06 -22.78 12.05
C LEU A 36 10.56 -22.84 12.38
N GLN A 37 9.71 -23.11 11.39
CA GLN A 37 8.24 -23.24 11.54
C GLN A 37 7.59 -21.99 12.18
N LEU A 38 8.14 -20.80 11.88
CA LEU A 38 7.59 -19.55 12.41
C LEU A 38 6.39 -19.10 11.57
N ASN A 39 5.28 -18.78 12.26
CA ASN A 39 4.07 -18.25 11.61
C ASN A 39 4.24 -16.76 11.28
N MET A 40 5.13 -16.48 10.34
CA MET A 40 5.44 -15.14 9.86
C MET A 40 5.95 -15.17 8.43
N LYS A 41 5.86 -14.04 7.74
CA LYS A 41 6.40 -13.86 6.40
C LYS A 41 7.37 -12.69 6.39
N ILE A 42 8.60 -12.91 5.94
CA ILE A 42 9.54 -11.83 5.66
C ILE A 42 9.15 -11.22 4.31
N GLY A 43 8.73 -9.96 4.35
CA GLY A 43 8.27 -9.20 3.17
C GLY A 43 9.42 -8.58 2.40
N ASP A 44 10.39 -8.01 3.12
CA ASP A 44 11.48 -7.25 2.53
C ASP A 44 12.70 -7.21 3.47
N VAL A 45 13.88 -6.93 2.93
CA VAL A 45 15.13 -6.73 3.68
C VAL A 45 15.81 -5.47 3.15
N GLU A 46 16.29 -4.64 4.05
CA GLU A 46 16.99 -3.40 3.74
C GLU A 46 18.33 -3.36 4.48
N TYR A 47 19.42 -3.29 3.76
CA TYR A 47 20.73 -3.08 4.34
C TYR A 47 20.99 -1.60 4.60
N GLN A 48 21.65 -1.30 5.73
CA GLN A 48 22.21 0.01 5.93
C GLN A 48 23.36 0.23 4.93
N GLY A 49 23.51 1.46 4.43
CA GLY A 49 24.47 1.76 3.36
C GLY A 49 25.95 1.41 3.67
N ASP A 50 26.31 1.20 4.96
CA ASP A 50 27.61 0.71 5.38
C ASP A 50 27.72 -0.84 5.41
N GLY A 51 26.63 -1.54 5.16
CA GLY A 51 26.55 -3.01 5.16
C GLY A 51 26.57 -3.67 6.55
N ASN A 52 26.68 -2.93 7.64
CA ASN A 52 26.86 -3.48 8.99
C ASN A 52 25.55 -3.92 9.67
N LYS A 53 24.41 -3.44 9.16
CA LYS A 53 23.09 -3.69 9.73
C LYS A 53 22.09 -4.00 8.62
N ALA A 54 21.21 -4.99 8.86
CA ALA A 54 20.08 -5.30 8.01
C ALA A 54 18.77 -5.23 8.80
N ILE A 55 17.77 -4.61 8.21
CA ILE A 55 16.41 -4.50 8.74
C ILE A 55 15.55 -5.49 7.98
N PHE A 56 14.96 -6.42 8.69
CA PHE A 56 14.04 -7.43 8.14
C PHE A 56 12.62 -6.99 8.43
N TYR A 57 11.88 -6.67 7.38
CA TYR A 57 10.47 -6.31 7.45
C TYR A 57 9.62 -7.56 7.38
N TYR A 58 8.78 -7.79 8.38
CA TYR A 58 7.97 -8.99 8.44
C TYR A 58 6.49 -8.67 8.72
N ILE A 59 5.63 -9.60 8.32
CA ILE A 59 4.21 -9.63 8.63
C ILE A 59 3.95 -10.87 9.48
N ALA A 60 3.17 -10.70 10.53
CA ALA A 60 2.64 -11.75 11.36
C ALA A 60 1.31 -11.29 11.95
N ASP A 61 0.36 -12.22 12.04
CA ASP A 61 -0.96 -11.95 12.65
C ASP A 61 -0.86 -11.95 14.17
N GLU A 62 0.04 -12.78 14.73
CA GLU A 62 0.28 -12.92 16.14
C GLU A 62 1.71 -12.55 16.54
N ARG A 63 1.96 -12.51 17.84
CA ARG A 63 3.31 -12.26 18.36
C ARG A 63 4.20 -13.48 18.11
N VAL A 64 5.31 -13.26 17.39
CA VAL A 64 6.30 -14.29 17.07
C VAL A 64 7.53 -14.16 17.97
N ASP A 65 8.05 -15.30 18.43
CA ASP A 65 9.33 -15.36 19.13
C ASP A 65 10.47 -15.58 18.10
N PHE A 66 11.23 -14.55 17.83
CA PHE A 66 12.32 -14.60 16.85
C PHE A 66 13.72 -14.75 17.45
N ARG A 67 13.86 -15.11 18.71
CA ARG A 67 15.19 -15.23 19.34
C ARG A 67 16.09 -16.18 18.57
N GLN A 68 15.56 -17.35 18.18
CA GLN A 68 16.30 -18.33 17.39
C GLN A 68 16.54 -17.83 15.97
N LEU A 69 15.53 -17.22 15.34
CA LEU A 69 15.66 -16.66 14.00
C LEU A 69 16.76 -15.60 13.94
N ILE A 70 16.79 -14.66 14.88
CA ILE A 70 17.82 -13.61 14.94
C ILE A 70 19.23 -14.20 15.04
N LYS A 71 19.42 -15.25 15.84
CA LYS A 71 20.72 -15.93 15.96
C LYS A 71 21.16 -16.52 14.62
N VAL A 72 20.29 -17.32 13.99
CA VAL A 72 20.59 -17.96 12.70
C VAL A 72 20.84 -16.94 11.60
N LEU A 73 20.04 -15.85 11.54
CA LEU A 73 20.25 -14.79 10.57
C LEU A 73 21.58 -14.05 10.81
N ALA A 74 21.91 -13.74 12.07
CA ALA A 74 23.18 -13.08 12.41
C ALA A 74 24.40 -13.93 12.06
N GLU A 75 24.34 -15.23 12.30
CA GLU A 75 25.39 -16.20 11.94
C GLU A 75 25.51 -16.33 10.41
N THR A 76 24.38 -16.40 9.70
CA THR A 76 24.35 -16.61 8.24
C THR A 76 24.84 -15.37 7.48
N PHE A 77 24.39 -14.20 7.85
CA PHE A 77 24.66 -12.97 7.09
C PHE A 77 25.77 -12.11 7.70
N ARG A 78 26.22 -12.42 8.92
CA ARG A 78 27.29 -11.72 9.66
C ARG A 78 27.06 -10.20 9.79
N VAL A 79 25.79 -9.81 9.99
CA VAL A 79 25.36 -8.41 10.15
C VAL A 79 24.50 -8.29 11.40
N ARG A 80 24.36 -7.06 11.89
CA ARG A 80 23.42 -6.76 12.97
C ARG A 80 21.97 -6.85 12.44
N ILE A 81 21.16 -7.69 13.06
CA ILE A 81 19.77 -7.93 12.66
C ILE A 81 18.83 -7.00 13.43
N GLU A 82 17.95 -6.33 12.70
CA GLU A 82 16.80 -5.63 13.27
C GLU A 82 15.51 -6.19 12.64
N MET A 83 14.56 -6.61 13.48
CA MET A 83 13.25 -7.10 13.03
C MET A 83 12.21 -5.97 13.15
N LYS A 84 11.48 -5.68 12.05
CA LYS A 84 10.46 -4.65 12.02
C LYS A 84 9.15 -5.19 11.46
N GLN A 85 8.12 -5.21 12.29
CA GLN A 85 6.78 -5.57 11.83
C GLN A 85 6.20 -4.48 10.96
N ILE A 86 5.59 -4.90 9.84
CA ILE A 86 4.87 -4.02 8.92
C ILE A 86 3.47 -4.55 8.66
N GLY A 87 2.56 -3.65 8.30
CA GLY A 87 1.21 -4.03 7.88
C GLY A 87 1.15 -4.36 6.39
N ALA A 88 0.10 -5.09 5.98
CA ALA A 88 -0.10 -5.52 4.59
C ALA A 88 -0.07 -4.37 3.56
N ARG A 89 -0.53 -3.16 3.93
CA ARG A 89 -0.44 -1.99 3.03
C ARG A 89 1.01 -1.51 2.87
N GLN A 90 1.80 -1.55 3.92
CA GLN A 90 3.22 -1.19 3.86
C GLN A 90 4.01 -2.22 3.04
N GLU A 91 3.67 -3.51 3.17
CA GLU A 91 4.24 -4.55 2.31
C GLU A 91 3.91 -4.28 0.85
N ALA A 92 2.63 -4.08 0.51
CA ALA A 92 2.21 -3.76 -0.85
C ALA A 92 2.92 -2.51 -1.42
N GLY A 93 3.14 -1.48 -0.58
CA GLY A 93 3.89 -0.28 -0.97
C GLY A 93 5.36 -0.54 -1.25
N ARG A 94 6.00 -1.49 -0.54
CA ARG A 94 7.40 -1.88 -0.78
C ARG A 94 7.56 -2.75 -2.03
N ILE A 95 6.63 -3.69 -2.25
CA ILE A 95 6.61 -4.54 -3.43
C ILE A 95 6.31 -3.70 -4.69
N GLY A 96 5.46 -2.68 -4.56
CA GLY A 96 5.01 -1.89 -5.68
C GLY A 96 3.95 -2.61 -6.54
N GLY A 97 3.79 -2.15 -7.76
CA GLY A 97 2.87 -2.72 -8.74
C GLY A 97 1.85 -1.73 -9.28
N ILE A 98 0.96 -2.22 -10.13
CA ILE A 98 -0.08 -1.42 -10.80
C ILE A 98 -1.42 -1.68 -10.12
N GLY A 99 -2.11 -0.61 -9.78
CA GLY A 99 -3.46 -0.67 -9.22
C GLY A 99 -4.53 -0.96 -10.30
N PRO A 100 -5.77 -1.27 -9.90
CA PRO A 100 -6.87 -1.48 -10.84
C PRO A 100 -7.24 -0.22 -11.65
N CYS A 101 -6.71 0.94 -11.29
CA CYS A 101 -6.82 2.19 -12.04
C CYS A 101 -5.78 2.32 -13.18
N GLY A 102 -4.89 1.33 -13.36
CA GLY A 102 -3.83 1.35 -14.36
C GLY A 102 -2.61 2.21 -14.00
N ARG A 103 -2.56 2.78 -12.79
CA ARG A 103 -1.42 3.57 -12.28
C ARG A 103 -0.67 2.79 -11.22
N GLU A 104 0.59 3.18 -10.97
CA GLU A 104 1.36 2.66 -9.85
C GLU A 104 0.62 2.84 -8.51
N LEU A 105 0.86 1.93 -7.57
CA LEU A 105 0.21 1.98 -6.26
C LEU A 105 0.53 3.29 -5.55
N CYS A 106 -0.51 4.01 -5.09
CA CYS A 106 -0.36 5.25 -4.33
C CYS A 106 0.54 5.09 -3.10
N CYS A 107 0.46 3.93 -2.42
CA CYS A 107 1.29 3.60 -1.26
C CYS A 107 2.76 3.33 -1.61
N ALA A 108 3.08 3.04 -2.87
CA ALA A 108 4.45 2.85 -3.34
C ALA A 108 5.10 4.16 -3.81
N THR A 109 4.30 5.15 -4.21
CA THR A 109 4.77 6.38 -4.85
C THR A 109 4.70 7.60 -3.93
N TRP A 110 3.54 8.17 -3.74
CA TRP A 110 3.39 9.48 -3.12
C TRP A 110 2.64 9.49 -1.78
N MET A 111 1.77 8.50 -1.53
CA MET A 111 0.94 8.48 -0.33
C MET A 111 1.71 7.85 0.84
N THR A 112 1.99 8.64 1.86
CA THR A 112 2.73 8.21 3.06
C THR A 112 1.84 8.12 4.31
N ASN A 113 0.74 8.90 4.35
CA ASN A 113 -0.19 8.92 5.46
C ASN A 113 -1.47 8.17 5.11
N PHE A 114 -1.86 7.23 5.96
CA PHE A 114 -3.02 6.36 5.74
C PHE A 114 -4.00 6.50 6.88
N VAL A 115 -5.22 6.94 6.55
CA VAL A 115 -6.36 6.97 7.47
C VAL A 115 -7.20 5.73 7.25
N SER A 116 -7.98 5.34 8.24
CA SER A 116 -8.98 4.28 8.08
C SER A 116 -9.98 4.66 6.99
N VAL A 117 -10.22 3.75 6.06
CA VAL A 117 -11.17 3.96 4.95
C VAL A 117 -12.52 3.41 5.34
N SER A 118 -13.55 4.24 5.21
CA SER A 118 -14.94 3.85 5.42
C SER A 118 -15.60 3.42 4.11
N THR A 119 -16.55 2.49 4.18
CA THR A 119 -17.40 2.12 3.04
C THR A 119 -18.30 3.27 2.57
N SER A 120 -18.56 4.26 3.42
CA SER A 120 -19.28 5.49 3.04
C SER A 120 -18.55 6.25 1.93
N ALA A 121 -17.22 6.26 1.92
CA ALA A 121 -16.43 6.86 0.86
C ALA A 121 -16.71 6.25 -0.52
N ALA A 122 -16.97 4.93 -0.58
CA ALA A 122 -17.38 4.26 -1.81
C ALA A 122 -18.79 4.63 -2.25
N ARG A 123 -19.72 4.83 -1.30
CA ARG A 123 -21.10 5.29 -1.61
C ARG A 123 -21.13 6.67 -2.23
N TYR A 124 -20.32 7.61 -1.70
CA TYR A 124 -20.21 8.96 -2.30
C TYR A 124 -19.65 8.92 -3.73
N GLN A 125 -18.93 7.87 -4.09
CA GLN A 125 -18.34 7.70 -5.42
C GLN A 125 -19.18 6.82 -6.36
N ASP A 126 -20.42 6.45 -5.96
CA ASP A 126 -21.31 5.53 -6.66
C ASP A 126 -20.62 4.18 -7.01
N ILE A 127 -19.65 3.76 -6.17
CA ILE A 127 -18.97 2.48 -6.35
C ILE A 127 -19.76 1.38 -5.63
N SER A 128 -19.99 0.29 -6.35
CA SER A 128 -20.61 -0.92 -5.78
C SER A 128 -19.85 -1.39 -4.52
N LEU A 129 -20.59 -1.76 -3.48
CA LEU A 129 -20.03 -2.28 -2.22
C LEU A 129 -19.47 -3.70 -2.33
N ASN A 130 -19.28 -4.21 -3.56
CA ASN A 130 -18.62 -5.49 -3.77
C ASN A 130 -17.17 -5.45 -3.24
N PRO A 131 -16.78 -6.33 -2.28
CA PRO A 131 -15.45 -6.38 -1.70
C PRO A 131 -14.33 -6.43 -2.74
N GLN A 132 -14.51 -7.18 -3.83
CA GLN A 132 -13.52 -7.28 -4.92
C GLN A 132 -13.26 -5.93 -5.62
N LYS A 133 -14.26 -5.08 -5.73
CA LYS A 133 -14.14 -3.73 -6.30
C LYS A 133 -13.56 -2.72 -5.31
N LEU A 134 -13.74 -2.95 -4.01
CA LEU A 134 -13.31 -2.05 -2.95
C LEU A 134 -11.92 -2.35 -2.43
N ALA A 135 -11.47 -3.61 -2.50
CA ALA A 135 -10.17 -4.02 -1.99
C ALA A 135 -9.01 -3.54 -2.89
N GLY A 136 -7.95 -3.07 -2.25
CA GLY A 136 -6.66 -2.85 -2.89
C GLY A 136 -5.82 -4.13 -2.93
N GLN A 137 -4.62 -4.10 -3.51
CA GLN A 137 -3.69 -5.23 -3.52
C GLN A 137 -3.25 -5.68 -2.11
N CYS A 138 -3.34 -4.79 -1.13
CA CYS A 138 -3.10 -5.09 0.29
C CYS A 138 -4.28 -5.77 1.00
N ALA A 139 -5.31 -6.22 0.28
CA ALA A 139 -6.56 -6.78 0.79
C ALA A 139 -7.37 -5.85 1.75
N LYS A 140 -6.92 -4.62 1.98
CA LYS A 140 -7.68 -3.58 2.71
C LYS A 140 -8.42 -2.68 1.73
N LEU A 141 -9.41 -1.94 2.21
CA LEU A 141 -10.11 -0.94 1.40
C LEU A 141 -9.12 0.02 0.73
N LYS A 142 -9.35 0.32 -0.55
CA LYS A 142 -8.50 1.22 -1.33
C LYS A 142 -8.35 2.57 -0.66
N CYS A 143 -7.14 3.01 -0.42
CA CYS A 143 -6.85 4.31 0.19
C CYS A 143 -7.27 5.50 -0.68
N CYS A 144 -7.29 5.35 -2.01
CA CYS A 144 -7.77 6.37 -2.93
C CYS A 144 -9.25 6.72 -2.70
N LEU A 145 -10.09 5.77 -2.27
CA LEU A 145 -11.48 6.05 -1.93
C LEU A 145 -11.60 7.18 -0.89
N ASN A 146 -10.78 7.13 0.14
CA ASN A 146 -10.80 8.15 1.19
C ASN A 146 -10.11 9.45 0.75
N TYR A 147 -9.09 9.33 -0.09
CA TYR A 147 -8.38 10.49 -0.64
C TYR A 147 -9.24 11.34 -1.57
N GLU A 148 -10.08 10.70 -2.37
CA GLU A 148 -10.90 11.36 -3.38
C GLU A 148 -12.29 11.78 -2.88
N VAL A 149 -12.71 11.32 -1.67
CA VAL A 149 -14.09 11.48 -1.19
C VAL A 149 -14.57 12.94 -1.18
N ASP A 150 -13.72 13.86 -0.75
CA ASP A 150 -14.10 15.28 -0.63
C ASP A 150 -14.41 15.90 -1.99
N VAL A 151 -13.65 15.52 -3.03
CA VAL A 151 -13.89 15.98 -4.41
C VAL A 151 -15.24 15.48 -4.92
N TYR A 152 -15.59 14.21 -4.64
CA TYR A 152 -16.88 13.65 -5.03
C TYR A 152 -18.03 14.29 -4.26
N VAL A 153 -17.89 14.51 -2.96
CA VAL A 153 -18.91 15.18 -2.13
C VAL A 153 -19.15 16.61 -2.62
N GLU A 154 -18.09 17.35 -2.94
CA GLU A 154 -18.22 18.69 -3.48
C GLU A 154 -18.90 18.69 -4.86
N SER A 155 -18.51 17.78 -5.73
CA SER A 155 -19.09 17.68 -7.07
C SER A 155 -20.56 17.27 -7.02
N GLN A 156 -20.96 16.37 -6.11
CA GLN A 156 -22.36 15.98 -5.91
C GLN A 156 -23.25 17.18 -5.50
N LYS A 157 -22.74 18.11 -4.69
CA LYS A 157 -23.51 19.30 -4.28
C LYS A 157 -23.92 20.19 -5.46
N ARG A 158 -23.23 20.07 -6.59
CA ARG A 158 -23.51 20.83 -7.83
C ARG A 158 -24.59 20.16 -8.68
N LEU A 159 -24.90 18.89 -8.42
CA LEU A 159 -25.89 18.14 -9.17
C LEU A 159 -27.29 18.33 -8.54
N PRO A 160 -28.36 18.34 -9.35
CA PRO A 160 -29.72 18.32 -8.83
C PRO A 160 -30.02 17.02 -8.08
N SER A 161 -31.08 17.04 -7.26
CA SER A 161 -31.50 15.85 -6.52
C SER A 161 -31.86 14.71 -7.47
N LYS A 162 -31.53 13.47 -7.10
CA LYS A 162 -31.87 12.25 -7.83
C LYS A 162 -33.40 11.98 -7.87
N GLU A 163 -34.17 12.69 -7.04
CA GLU A 163 -35.65 12.56 -6.99
C GLU A 163 -36.34 13.43 -8.04
N ILE A 164 -35.62 14.34 -8.70
CA ILE A 164 -36.17 15.20 -9.72
C ILE A 164 -36.46 14.40 -10.99
N THR A 165 -37.71 14.45 -11.46
CA THR A 165 -38.15 13.91 -12.73
C THR A 165 -38.17 15.01 -13.79
N LEU A 166 -37.88 14.66 -15.04
CA LEU A 166 -37.95 15.58 -16.17
C LEU A 166 -39.21 15.32 -16.96
N GLU A 167 -40.09 16.32 -17.06
CA GLU A 167 -41.26 16.29 -17.95
C GLU A 167 -40.86 16.93 -19.29
N THR A 168 -40.97 16.19 -20.35
CA THR A 168 -40.64 16.64 -21.70
C THR A 168 -41.86 16.38 -22.62
N THR A 169 -41.79 16.87 -23.84
CA THR A 169 -42.78 16.61 -24.88
C THR A 169 -42.89 15.15 -25.26
N GLU A 170 -41.90 14.34 -24.97
CA GLU A 170 -41.84 12.90 -25.26
C GLU A 170 -42.28 12.02 -24.09
N GLY A 171 -42.40 12.61 -22.87
CA GLY A 171 -42.81 11.89 -21.67
C GLY A 171 -42.07 12.29 -20.43
N THR A 172 -42.33 11.57 -19.34
CA THR A 172 -41.67 11.79 -18.03
C THR A 172 -40.49 10.88 -17.92
N PHE A 173 -39.31 11.46 -17.67
CA PHE A 173 -38.03 10.73 -17.50
C PHE A 173 -37.62 10.73 -16.05
N TYR A 174 -37.11 9.60 -15.59
CA TYR A 174 -36.64 9.38 -14.23
C TYR A 174 -35.12 9.27 -14.19
N PHE A 175 -34.53 9.64 -13.05
CA PHE A 175 -33.09 9.50 -12.85
C PHE A 175 -32.63 8.07 -13.12
N PHE A 176 -31.67 7.92 -14.02
CA PHE A 176 -31.04 6.64 -14.34
C PHE A 176 -29.62 6.55 -13.78
N LYS A 177 -28.76 7.52 -14.10
CA LYS A 177 -27.35 7.51 -13.72
C LYS A 177 -26.78 8.93 -13.65
N ALA A 178 -25.82 9.14 -12.75
CA ALA A 178 -25.00 10.35 -12.72
C ALA A 178 -23.52 10.03 -12.97
N ASP A 179 -22.87 10.86 -13.79
CA ASP A 179 -21.41 10.95 -13.84
C ASP A 179 -21.01 12.18 -13.02
N ILE A 180 -20.64 11.94 -11.76
CA ILE A 180 -20.46 12.97 -10.75
C ILE A 180 -19.35 13.94 -11.15
N LEU A 181 -18.23 13.43 -11.66
CA LEU A 181 -17.07 14.25 -12.01
C LEU A 181 -17.27 15.03 -13.31
N LYS A 182 -18.04 14.50 -14.26
CA LYS A 182 -18.42 15.22 -15.49
C LYS A 182 -19.58 16.19 -15.29
N GLY A 183 -20.26 16.11 -14.14
CA GLY A 183 -21.45 16.91 -13.88
C GLY A 183 -22.63 16.59 -14.78
N MET A 184 -22.74 15.31 -15.22
CA MET A 184 -23.79 14.86 -16.15
C MET A 184 -24.75 13.91 -15.46
N ILE A 185 -26.05 14.13 -15.70
CA ILE A 185 -27.12 13.21 -15.28
C ILE A 185 -27.80 12.65 -16.52
N THR A 186 -28.03 11.35 -16.48
CA THR A 186 -28.84 10.65 -17.48
C THR A 186 -30.19 10.31 -16.85
N TYR A 187 -31.24 10.65 -17.56
CA TYR A 187 -32.62 10.33 -17.24
C TYR A 187 -33.17 9.29 -18.17
#